data_35fe2a338d4e815862865573c3dd4030
#
_entry.id   35fe2a338d4e815862865573c3dd4030
#
_cell.length_a   1.000
_cell.length_b   1.000
_cell.length_c   1.000
_cell.angle_alpha   90.00
_cell.angle_beta   90.00
_cell.angle_gamma   90.00
#
_symmetry.space_group_name_H-M   'P 1'
#
loop_
_entity.id
_entity.type
_entity.pdbx_description
1 polymer ?
#
loop_
_entity_poly.entity_id
_entity_poly.type
_entity_poly.pdbx_seq_one_letter_code
_entity_poly.pdbx_strand_id
1 'polypeptide(L)'
;MSVASGSATAENRGSADTPDMRFHQVSEATRPGPRRSRKAGGDAGMTMIELLVAMFIFLVLSTILLTGVMAVRGATTAAEELNGINEQARVATERMTRELRQAERIRSVVFPASPGGDFEMTFEVDFNDNGTVDEFSADPEVLTYRYTAAAQRLTLTANDESGTAVTRPILADDVTAFDLAFASSLWQYDQNRDGTTTWQEIDSQAGNADGVLDDPELAKIDVVTLTITLMDGPRTQTYQTTTGLRNRAQN
;
A
#
# COMPACT_ATOMS: atom_id res chain seq x y z
N MET A 1 21.69 -38.74 27.28
CA MET A 1 20.61 -38.54 28.25
C MET A 1 19.52 -37.80 27.49
N SER A 2 18.64 -38.42 26.87
CA SER A 2 17.52 -39.32 27.22
C SER A 2 16.35 -38.59 27.85
N VAL A 3 15.19 -38.72 27.15
CA VAL A 3 13.78 -38.84 27.62
C VAL A 3 13.02 -37.51 27.72
N ALA A 4 11.79 -37.31 27.30
CA ALA A 4 10.64 -38.06 26.68
C ALA A 4 9.63 -37.04 26.22
N SER A 5 8.94 -37.19 25.11
CA SER A 5 7.66 -37.86 24.89
C SER A 5 6.49 -37.37 25.76
N GLY A 6 5.48 -36.79 25.12
CA GLY A 6 4.19 -36.43 25.69
C GLY A 6 3.15 -36.16 24.63
N SER A 7 2.51 -37.22 24.08
CA SER A 7 1.32 -37.18 23.25
C SER A 7 0.08 -37.02 24.13
N ALA A 8 -0.88 -36.22 23.75
CA ALA A 8 -2.23 -36.25 24.28
C ALA A 8 -3.23 -36.11 23.14
N THR A 9 -3.76 -37.27 22.78
CA THR A 9 -4.94 -37.47 21.96
C THR A 9 -6.19 -37.16 22.81
N ALA A 10 -7.09 -36.34 22.30
CA ALA A 10 -8.44 -36.22 22.85
C ALA A 10 -9.45 -36.42 21.71
N GLU A 11 -9.96 -37.61 21.66
CA GLU A 11 -11.08 -38.08 20.89
C GLU A 11 -12.37 -37.57 21.57
N ASN A 12 -13.20 -36.81 20.86
CA ASN A 12 -14.55 -36.51 21.32
C ASN A 12 -15.57 -36.90 20.24
N ARG A 13 -16.13 -38.07 20.44
CA ARG A 13 -17.33 -38.59 19.74
C ARG A 13 -18.57 -37.93 20.32
N GLY A 14 -19.21 -37.06 19.57
CA GLY A 14 -20.55 -36.57 19.82
C GLY A 14 -21.57 -37.32 18.94
N SER A 15 -22.24 -38.27 19.50
CA SER A 15 -23.39 -38.99 18.96
C SER A 15 -24.56 -38.00 18.80
N ALA A 16 -25.02 -37.78 17.56
CA ALA A 16 -26.27 -37.07 17.32
C ALA A 16 -27.42 -38.08 17.16
N ASP A 17 -28.29 -37.98 18.11
CA ASP A 17 -29.55 -38.66 18.23
C ASP A 17 -30.55 -38.19 17.15
N THR A 18 -31.06 -39.10 16.34
CA THR A 18 -32.03 -38.80 15.29
C THR A 18 -33.43 -39.17 15.82
N PRO A 19 -34.36 -38.23 15.91
CA PRO A 19 -35.73 -38.61 16.29
C PRO A 19 -36.48 -39.23 15.12
N ASP A 20 -36.94 -40.46 15.36
CA ASP A 20 -37.83 -41.28 14.57
C ASP A 20 -39.21 -40.61 14.44
N MET A 21 -39.51 -40.00 13.31
CA MET A 21 -40.84 -39.48 12.98
C MET A 21 -41.67 -40.60 12.32
N ARG A 22 -42.46 -41.29 13.13
CA ARG A 22 -43.53 -42.18 12.66
C ARG A 22 -44.64 -41.37 11.99
N PHE A 23 -44.76 -41.53 10.69
CA PHE A 23 -45.92 -41.05 9.95
C PHE A 23 -47.13 -41.94 10.22
N HIS A 24 -48.09 -41.39 10.92
CA HIS A 24 -49.42 -41.96 10.99
C HIS A 24 -50.16 -41.79 9.67
N GLN A 25 -50.42 -42.87 8.95
CA GLN A 25 -51.31 -42.85 7.82
C GLN A 25 -52.76 -42.73 8.37
N VAL A 26 -53.33 -41.53 8.17
CA VAL A 26 -54.78 -41.34 8.32
C VAL A 26 -55.40 -41.59 6.96
N SER A 27 -56.11 -42.75 6.87
CA SER A 27 -56.95 -43.08 5.73
C SER A 27 -58.23 -42.24 5.81
N GLU A 28 -58.34 -41.23 4.95
CA GLU A 28 -59.54 -40.40 4.88
C GLU A 28 -60.27 -40.62 3.57
N ALA A 29 -61.50 -40.99 3.80
CA ALA A 29 -62.50 -41.49 2.81
C ALA A 29 -62.72 -40.46 1.69
N THR A 30 -62.64 -40.96 0.47
CA THR A 30 -62.95 -40.30 -0.78
C THR A 30 -64.42 -39.90 -0.85
N ARG A 31 -64.71 -38.59 -0.67
CA ARG A 31 -66.01 -38.01 -1.09
C ARG A 31 -65.81 -37.45 -2.52
N PRO A 32 -66.73 -37.85 -3.46
CA PRO A 32 -66.69 -37.21 -4.79
C PRO A 32 -67.22 -35.83 -4.69
N GLY A 33 -66.30 -34.85 -4.73
CA GLY A 33 -66.62 -33.43 -4.84
C GLY A 33 -67.12 -33.06 -6.24
N PRO A 34 -67.91 -31.99 -6.38
CA PRO A 34 -68.49 -31.60 -7.66
C PRO A 34 -67.39 -31.24 -8.65
N ARG A 35 -67.44 -31.80 -9.85
CA ARG A 35 -66.61 -31.47 -10.99
C ARG A 35 -66.75 -29.97 -11.28
N ARG A 36 -65.78 -29.17 -10.81
CA ARG A 36 -65.58 -27.83 -11.29
C ARG A 36 -65.24 -27.88 -12.77
N SER A 37 -66.16 -27.47 -13.58
CA SER A 37 -65.94 -27.18 -15.00
C SER A 37 -64.73 -26.25 -15.10
N ARG A 38 -63.59 -26.79 -15.56
CA ARG A 38 -62.50 -25.93 -16.02
C ARG A 38 -63.05 -25.14 -17.20
N LYS A 39 -63.37 -23.87 -16.95
CA LYS A 39 -63.48 -22.88 -18.06
C LYS A 39 -62.16 -23.04 -18.83
N ALA A 40 -62.25 -23.56 -20.02
CA ALA A 40 -61.21 -23.48 -21.01
C ALA A 40 -60.95 -21.95 -21.20
N GLY A 41 -59.93 -21.47 -20.54
CA GLY A 41 -59.41 -20.12 -20.82
C GLY A 41 -59.00 -20.18 -22.28
N GLY A 42 -59.77 -19.50 -23.14
CA GLY A 42 -59.41 -19.34 -24.52
C GLY A 42 -57.98 -18.81 -24.58
N ASP A 43 -57.11 -19.46 -25.34
CA ASP A 43 -55.82 -18.90 -25.73
C ASP A 43 -56.09 -17.58 -26.45
N ALA A 44 -56.17 -16.50 -25.69
CA ALA A 44 -56.20 -15.16 -26.25
C ALA A 44 -54.81 -14.92 -26.86
N GLY A 45 -54.72 -15.10 -28.16
CA GLY A 45 -53.54 -14.83 -28.90
C GLY A 45 -53.08 -13.38 -28.64
N MET A 46 -51.83 -13.20 -28.32
CA MET A 46 -51.22 -11.88 -28.06
C MET A 46 -51.40 -10.97 -29.26
N THR A 47 -51.94 -9.79 -29.07
CA THR A 47 -52.11 -8.84 -30.18
C THR A 47 -50.76 -8.29 -30.63
N MET A 48 -50.64 -7.95 -31.92
CA MET A 48 -49.39 -7.39 -32.47
C MET A 48 -48.95 -6.12 -31.74
N ILE A 49 -49.93 -5.31 -31.26
CA ILE A 49 -49.64 -4.10 -30.52
C ILE A 49 -49.12 -4.39 -29.10
N GLU A 50 -49.62 -5.44 -28.45
CA GLU A 50 -49.18 -5.87 -27.13
C GLU A 50 -47.74 -6.37 -27.15
N LEU A 51 -47.35 -7.10 -28.22
CA LEU A 51 -45.96 -7.52 -28.45
C LEU A 51 -45.05 -6.31 -28.68
N LEU A 52 -45.47 -5.32 -29.46
CA LEU A 52 -44.73 -4.08 -29.70
C LEU A 52 -44.49 -3.29 -28.42
N VAL A 53 -45.54 -3.12 -27.59
CA VAL A 53 -45.43 -2.46 -26.29
C VAL A 53 -44.52 -3.23 -25.35
N ALA A 54 -44.63 -4.55 -25.29
CA ALA A 54 -43.76 -5.40 -24.47
C ALA A 54 -42.28 -5.29 -24.87
N MET A 55 -41.98 -5.30 -26.18
CA MET A 55 -40.63 -5.08 -26.69
C MET A 55 -40.09 -3.68 -26.36
N PHE A 56 -40.89 -2.66 -26.46
CA PHE A 56 -40.50 -1.29 -26.11
C PHE A 56 -40.15 -1.20 -24.62
N ILE A 57 -41.03 -1.70 -23.75
CA ILE A 57 -40.75 -1.73 -22.30
C ILE A 57 -39.48 -2.52 -22.00
N PHE A 58 -39.30 -3.67 -22.64
CA PHE A 58 -38.10 -4.48 -22.48
C PHE A 58 -36.82 -3.75 -22.88
N LEU A 59 -36.84 -3.02 -24.02
CA LEU A 59 -35.72 -2.20 -24.45
C LEU A 59 -35.37 -1.10 -23.46
N VAL A 60 -36.38 -0.39 -22.94
CA VAL A 60 -36.17 0.66 -21.93
C VAL A 60 -35.57 0.07 -20.65
N LEU A 61 -36.14 -1.02 -20.14
CA LEU A 61 -35.62 -1.70 -18.95
C LEU A 61 -34.18 -2.23 -19.16
N SER A 62 -33.91 -2.83 -20.33
CA SER A 62 -32.58 -3.32 -20.68
C SER A 62 -31.56 -2.20 -20.73
N THR A 63 -31.93 -1.04 -21.26
CA THR A 63 -31.03 0.14 -21.29
C THR A 63 -30.71 0.63 -19.89
N ILE A 64 -31.70 0.73 -19.00
CA ILE A 64 -31.51 1.14 -17.60
C ILE A 64 -30.59 0.14 -16.88
N LEU A 65 -30.85 -1.16 -17.02
CA LEU A 65 -30.01 -2.20 -16.40
C LEU A 65 -28.57 -2.16 -16.91
N LEU A 66 -28.39 -2.03 -18.22
CA LEU A 66 -27.05 -1.97 -18.83
C LEU A 66 -26.26 -0.75 -18.32
N THR A 67 -26.93 0.42 -18.26
CA THR A 67 -26.32 1.64 -17.73
C THR A 67 -25.93 1.48 -16.27
N GLY A 68 -26.78 0.84 -15.46
CA GLY A 68 -26.49 0.54 -14.05
C GLY A 68 -25.28 -0.38 -13.88
N VAL A 69 -25.20 -1.46 -14.69
CA VAL A 69 -24.06 -2.38 -14.65
C VAL A 69 -22.75 -1.68 -15.07
N MET A 70 -22.80 -0.84 -16.09
CA MET A 70 -21.60 -0.07 -16.50
C MET A 70 -21.15 0.91 -15.44
N ALA A 71 -22.07 1.59 -14.75
CA ALA A 71 -21.74 2.48 -13.66
C ALA A 71 -21.09 1.76 -12.48
N VAL A 72 -21.62 0.57 -12.09
CA VAL A 72 -21.03 -0.25 -11.04
C VAL A 72 -19.64 -0.73 -11.42
N ARG A 73 -19.45 -1.23 -12.66
CA ARG A 73 -18.12 -1.65 -13.13
C ARG A 73 -17.12 -0.52 -13.08
N GLY A 74 -17.47 0.67 -13.55
CA GLY A 74 -16.59 1.84 -13.50
C GLY A 74 -16.19 2.20 -12.06
N ALA A 75 -17.13 2.13 -11.11
CA ALA A 75 -16.85 2.37 -9.70
C ALA A 75 -15.93 1.29 -9.09
N THR A 76 -16.11 0.02 -9.48
CA THR A 76 -15.27 -1.09 -8.98
C THR A 76 -13.83 -0.97 -9.49
N THR A 77 -13.67 -0.70 -10.79
CA THR A 77 -12.33 -0.53 -11.38
C THR A 77 -11.59 0.64 -10.74
N ALA A 78 -12.25 1.78 -10.54
CA ALA A 78 -11.66 2.93 -9.85
C ALA A 78 -11.27 2.63 -8.39
N ALA A 79 -12.06 1.79 -7.70
CA ALA A 79 -11.72 1.37 -6.34
C ALA A 79 -10.54 0.39 -6.31
N GLU A 80 -10.43 -0.50 -7.29
CA GLU A 80 -9.30 -1.44 -7.43
C GLU A 80 -7.99 -0.72 -7.75
N GLU A 81 -8.02 0.28 -8.64
CA GLU A 81 -6.86 1.14 -8.96
C GLU A 81 -6.37 1.88 -7.71
N LEU A 82 -7.28 2.54 -6.97
CA LEU A 82 -6.95 3.21 -5.71
C LEU A 82 -6.30 2.28 -4.68
N ASN A 83 -6.83 1.08 -4.53
CA ASN A 83 -6.28 0.11 -3.60
C ASN A 83 -4.87 -0.35 -4.02
N GLY A 84 -4.64 -0.49 -5.33
CA GLY A 84 -3.34 -0.87 -5.88
C GLY A 84 -2.26 0.17 -5.57
N ILE A 85 -2.54 1.46 -5.80
CA ILE A 85 -1.60 2.56 -5.54
C ILE A 85 -1.34 2.71 -4.03
N ASN A 86 -2.39 2.63 -3.21
CA ASN A 86 -2.25 2.67 -1.76
C ASN A 86 -1.35 1.55 -1.22
N GLU A 87 -1.50 0.34 -1.75
CA GLU A 87 -0.68 -0.80 -1.33
C GLU A 87 0.77 -0.64 -1.79
N GLN A 88 1.01 -0.18 -3.01
CA GLN A 88 2.36 0.09 -3.51
C GLN A 88 3.06 1.18 -2.67
N ALA A 89 2.36 2.28 -2.37
CA ALA A 89 2.88 3.34 -1.53
C ALA A 89 3.20 2.86 -0.12
N ARG A 90 2.33 2.05 0.47
CA ARG A 90 2.53 1.46 1.80
C ARG A 90 3.77 0.58 1.83
N VAL A 91 3.90 -0.33 0.87
CA VAL A 91 5.05 -1.25 0.77
C VAL A 91 6.34 -0.46 0.55
N ALA A 92 6.33 0.55 -0.33
CA ALA A 92 7.48 1.42 -0.57
C ALA A 92 7.89 2.18 0.69
N THR A 93 6.93 2.81 1.37
CA THR A 93 7.16 3.56 2.61
C THR A 93 7.68 2.66 3.73
N GLU A 94 7.10 1.48 3.92
CA GLU A 94 7.56 0.50 4.92
C GLU A 94 8.98 0.02 4.64
N ARG A 95 9.31 -0.25 3.37
CA ARG A 95 10.64 -0.65 2.94
C ARG A 95 11.65 0.46 3.22
N MET A 96 11.39 1.68 2.74
CA MET A 96 12.29 2.82 2.93
C MET A 96 12.47 3.14 4.42
N THR A 97 11.39 3.11 5.20
CA THR A 97 11.46 3.31 6.66
C THR A 97 12.35 2.28 7.34
N ARG A 98 12.28 1.02 6.91
CA ARG A 98 13.13 -0.04 7.46
C ARG A 98 14.60 0.17 7.09
N GLU A 99 14.90 0.48 5.83
CA GLU A 99 16.26 0.72 5.35
C GLU A 99 16.85 1.97 6.04
N LEU A 100 16.10 3.07 6.10
CA LEU A 100 16.53 4.29 6.81
C LEU A 100 16.75 4.07 8.31
N ARG A 101 15.90 3.26 8.95
CA ARG A 101 16.06 2.94 10.39
C ARG A 101 17.35 2.15 10.67
N GLN A 102 17.82 1.38 9.70
CA GLN A 102 19.07 0.63 9.78
C GLN A 102 20.28 1.46 9.32
N ALA A 103 20.04 2.64 8.70
CA ALA A 103 21.11 3.48 8.21
C ALA A 103 22.04 3.92 9.33
N GLU A 104 23.34 3.69 9.14
CA GLU A 104 24.40 4.13 10.03
C GLU A 104 24.82 5.58 9.73
N ARG A 105 24.88 5.92 8.45
CA ARG A 105 25.34 7.24 8.01
C ARG A 105 24.67 7.64 6.69
N ILE A 106 24.31 8.92 6.59
CA ILE A 106 24.00 9.57 5.32
C ILE A 106 25.32 10.07 4.74
N ARG A 107 25.67 9.66 3.51
CA ARG A 107 26.88 10.11 2.81
C ARG A 107 26.69 11.44 2.11
N SER A 108 25.55 11.61 1.45
CA SER A 108 25.26 12.81 0.69
C SER A 108 23.76 12.99 0.45
N VAL A 109 23.36 14.25 0.32
CA VAL A 109 22.01 14.64 -0.07
C VAL A 109 22.12 15.71 -1.16
N VAL A 110 21.39 15.49 -2.25
CA VAL A 110 21.23 16.48 -3.32
C VAL A 110 19.78 16.92 -3.33
N PHE A 111 19.55 18.13 -2.84
CA PHE A 111 18.22 18.73 -2.82
C PHE A 111 17.79 19.20 -4.21
N PRO A 112 16.49 19.17 -4.52
CA PRO A 112 15.97 19.67 -5.78
C PRO A 112 16.21 21.18 -5.90
N ALA A 113 16.58 21.64 -7.09
CA ALA A 113 16.74 23.08 -7.39
C ALA A 113 15.40 23.86 -7.33
N SER A 114 14.27 23.16 -7.36
CA SER A 114 12.93 23.71 -7.23
C SER A 114 12.00 22.69 -6.56
N PRO A 115 10.93 23.11 -5.89
CA PRO A 115 9.98 22.21 -5.26
C PRO A 115 9.46 21.13 -6.25
N GLY A 116 9.53 19.87 -5.86
CA GLY A 116 9.11 18.73 -6.70
C GLY A 116 10.11 18.34 -7.79
N GLY A 117 11.33 18.90 -7.81
CA GLY A 117 12.42 18.54 -8.72
C GLY A 117 13.11 17.23 -8.31
N ASP A 118 14.18 16.90 -9.05
CA ASP A 118 14.97 15.69 -8.79
C ASP A 118 15.64 15.73 -7.43
N PHE A 119 15.59 14.61 -6.73
CA PHE A 119 16.19 14.43 -5.40
C PHE A 119 17.08 13.19 -5.40
N GLU A 120 18.20 13.25 -4.69
CA GLU A 120 19.07 12.10 -4.48
C GLU A 120 19.64 12.08 -3.07
N MET A 121 19.66 10.89 -2.47
CA MET A 121 20.29 10.65 -1.18
C MET A 121 21.06 9.35 -1.20
N THR A 122 22.33 9.37 -0.79
CA THR A 122 23.16 8.20 -0.59
C THR A 122 23.40 7.97 0.90
N PHE A 123 23.21 6.74 1.37
CA PHE A 123 23.36 6.36 2.76
C PHE A 123 23.97 4.97 2.90
N GLU A 124 24.53 4.67 4.06
CA GLU A 124 25.18 3.43 4.41
C GLU A 124 24.32 2.65 5.40
N VAL A 125 24.25 1.33 5.19
CA VAL A 125 23.56 0.39 6.06
C VAL A 125 24.47 -0.82 6.28
N ASP A 126 24.78 -1.16 7.51
CA ASP A 126 25.45 -2.44 7.82
C ASP A 126 24.36 -3.52 7.99
N PHE A 127 24.07 -4.26 6.91
CA PHE A 127 23.05 -5.31 6.93
C PHE A 127 23.47 -6.56 7.67
N ASN A 128 24.76 -6.84 7.68
CA ASN A 128 25.34 -8.06 8.25
C ASN A 128 25.89 -7.85 9.68
N ASP A 129 25.86 -6.59 10.18
CA ASP A 129 26.30 -6.18 11.52
C ASP A 129 27.76 -6.55 11.80
N ASN A 130 28.62 -6.48 10.76
CA ASN A 130 30.04 -6.80 10.86
C ASN A 130 30.91 -5.58 11.19
N GLY A 131 30.32 -4.37 11.24
CA GLY A 131 30.99 -3.11 11.54
C GLY A 131 31.82 -2.56 10.38
N THR A 132 31.63 -3.07 9.17
CA THR A 132 32.24 -2.57 7.95
C THR A 132 31.15 -2.37 6.90
N VAL A 133 31.27 -1.31 6.09
CA VAL A 133 30.31 -1.04 5.02
C VAL A 133 30.84 -1.60 3.71
N ASP A 134 30.15 -2.60 3.17
CA ASP A 134 30.51 -3.30 1.94
C ASP A 134 29.83 -2.65 0.74
N GLU A 135 30.54 -1.78 0.01
CA GLU A 135 30.00 -1.09 -1.16
C GLU A 135 29.81 -2.02 -2.37
N PHE A 136 30.69 -3.03 -2.52
CA PHE A 136 30.73 -3.94 -3.66
C PHE A 136 30.54 -5.38 -3.19
N SER A 137 29.30 -5.80 -3.00
CA SER A 137 28.98 -7.14 -2.51
C SER A 137 27.69 -7.66 -3.13
N ALA A 138 27.35 -8.94 -2.88
CA ALA A 138 26.07 -9.53 -3.25
C ALA A 138 24.89 -8.80 -2.56
N ASP A 139 25.15 -8.32 -1.33
CA ASP A 139 24.22 -7.51 -0.54
C ASP A 139 24.90 -6.15 -0.25
N PRO A 140 24.90 -5.22 -1.21
CA PRO A 140 25.60 -3.95 -1.08
C PRO A 140 24.98 -3.07 0.01
N GLU A 141 25.85 -2.43 0.78
CA GLU A 141 25.50 -1.67 1.97
C GLU A 141 25.55 -0.15 1.76
N VAL A 142 25.88 0.27 0.54
CA VAL A 142 25.77 1.67 0.09
C VAL A 142 24.60 1.79 -0.86
N LEU A 143 23.57 2.51 -0.42
CA LEU A 143 22.31 2.63 -1.11
C LEU A 143 22.05 4.08 -1.52
N THR A 144 21.55 4.27 -2.74
CA THR A 144 21.18 5.59 -3.26
C THR A 144 19.70 5.62 -3.64
N TYR A 145 18.92 6.42 -2.96
CA TYR A 145 17.57 6.78 -3.40
C TYR A 145 17.65 7.92 -4.40
N ARG A 146 16.94 7.78 -5.51
CA ARG A 146 16.80 8.83 -6.51
C ARG A 146 15.34 8.98 -6.92
N TYR A 147 14.83 10.18 -6.79
CA TYR A 147 13.59 10.61 -7.41
C TYR A 147 13.90 11.39 -8.68
N THR A 148 13.24 11.03 -9.78
CA THR A 148 13.34 11.73 -11.06
C THR A 148 11.98 12.29 -11.43
N ALA A 149 11.83 13.59 -11.30
CA ALA A 149 10.57 14.30 -11.50
C ALA A 149 9.99 14.13 -12.92
N ALA A 150 10.86 14.21 -13.94
CA ALA A 150 10.46 14.03 -15.33
C ALA A 150 9.92 12.62 -15.65
N ALA A 151 10.38 11.61 -14.93
CA ALA A 151 9.94 10.22 -15.05
C ALA A 151 8.90 9.82 -14.01
N GLN A 152 8.58 10.69 -13.06
CA GLN A 152 7.68 10.44 -11.92
C GLN A 152 8.01 9.15 -11.17
N ARG A 153 9.31 8.89 -11.00
CA ARG A 153 9.83 7.59 -10.55
C ARG A 153 10.76 7.73 -9.36
N LEU A 154 10.59 6.82 -8.41
CA LEU A 154 11.50 6.65 -7.28
C LEU A 154 12.26 5.34 -7.44
N THR A 155 13.60 5.41 -7.41
CA THR A 155 14.48 4.26 -7.61
C THR A 155 15.46 4.10 -6.46
N LEU A 156 15.93 2.87 -6.28
CA LEU A 156 17.06 2.50 -5.44
C LEU A 156 18.19 2.01 -6.34
N THR A 157 19.37 2.58 -6.17
CA THR A 157 20.59 2.14 -6.85
C THR A 157 21.59 1.65 -5.81
N ALA A 158 22.25 0.54 -6.10
CA ALA A 158 23.34 -0.01 -5.33
C ALA A 158 24.35 -0.67 -6.28
N ASN A 159 25.60 -0.83 -5.89
CA ASN A 159 26.60 -1.50 -6.71
C ASN A 159 26.54 -3.02 -6.45
N ASP A 160 26.75 -3.82 -7.50
CA ASP A 160 26.95 -5.27 -7.36
C ASP A 160 28.42 -5.62 -7.03
N GLU A 161 28.71 -6.90 -6.90
CA GLU A 161 30.06 -7.41 -6.63
C GLU A 161 31.11 -6.98 -7.68
N SER A 162 30.67 -6.68 -8.90
CA SER A 162 31.54 -6.19 -9.98
C SER A 162 31.78 -4.70 -9.97
N GLY A 163 31.13 -3.96 -9.07
CA GLY A 163 31.11 -2.50 -9.05
C GLY A 163 30.16 -1.87 -10.08
N THR A 164 29.26 -2.67 -10.66
CA THR A 164 28.27 -2.16 -11.61
C THR A 164 27.04 -1.67 -10.86
N ALA A 165 26.63 -0.43 -11.14
CA ALA A 165 25.43 0.15 -10.54
C ALA A 165 24.16 -0.55 -11.03
N VAL A 166 23.40 -1.14 -10.10
CA VAL A 166 22.13 -1.80 -10.34
C VAL A 166 21.01 -0.93 -9.80
N THR A 167 20.15 -0.45 -10.69
CA THR A 167 19.01 0.39 -10.32
C THR A 167 17.73 -0.42 -10.35
N ARG A 168 16.95 -0.35 -9.28
CA ARG A 168 15.65 -1.02 -9.13
C ARG A 168 14.57 0.03 -8.79
N PRO A 169 13.38 -0.06 -9.38
CA PRO A 169 12.29 0.83 -8.98
C PRO A 169 11.83 0.48 -7.57
N ILE A 170 11.54 1.51 -6.78
CA ILE A 170 10.79 1.43 -5.53
C ILE A 170 9.32 1.72 -5.85
N LEU A 171 9.09 2.83 -6.57
CA LEU A 171 7.81 3.22 -7.16
C LEU A 171 8.09 3.56 -8.63
N ALA A 172 7.45 2.84 -9.54
CA ALA A 172 7.79 2.90 -10.96
C ALA A 172 7.17 4.10 -11.69
N ASP A 173 5.98 4.53 -11.25
CA ASP A 173 5.19 5.55 -11.93
C ASP A 173 4.36 6.34 -10.92
N ASP A 174 3.75 7.44 -11.36
CA ASP A 174 2.77 8.24 -10.62
C ASP A 174 3.29 8.97 -9.37
N VAL A 175 4.60 9.01 -9.14
CA VAL A 175 5.21 9.80 -8.06
C VAL A 175 5.29 11.25 -8.49
N THR A 176 4.40 12.10 -8.01
CA THR A 176 4.37 13.53 -8.37
C THR A 176 5.27 14.40 -7.51
N ALA A 177 5.55 13.95 -6.28
CA ALA A 177 6.54 14.59 -5.42
C ALA A 177 7.15 13.57 -4.46
N PHE A 178 8.43 13.78 -4.18
CA PHE A 178 9.19 13.05 -3.18
C PHE A 178 10.03 14.05 -2.40
N ASP A 179 9.98 13.97 -1.08
CA ASP A 179 10.74 14.85 -0.21
C ASP A 179 11.25 14.09 1.02
N LEU A 180 12.47 14.42 1.44
CA LEU A 180 13.05 13.99 2.70
C LEU A 180 13.42 15.22 3.53
N ALA A 181 12.75 15.42 4.64
CA ALA A 181 13.12 16.42 5.61
C ALA A 181 14.06 15.80 6.66
N PHE A 182 15.17 16.47 6.92
CA PHE A 182 16.22 16.03 7.83
C PHE A 182 16.17 16.89 9.10
N ALA A 183 16.22 16.22 10.23
CA ALA A 183 16.16 16.85 11.55
C ALA A 183 17.10 16.15 12.54
N SER A 184 17.29 16.77 13.67
CA SER A 184 18.08 16.24 14.78
C SER A 184 17.28 16.26 16.09
N SER A 185 17.51 15.28 16.92
CA SER A 185 17.03 15.28 18.32
C SER A 185 17.88 16.19 19.24
N LEU A 186 18.96 16.78 18.74
CA LEU A 186 19.85 17.65 19.49
C LEU A 186 19.24 19.05 19.66
N TRP A 187 18.42 19.20 20.68
CA TRP A 187 17.63 20.40 21.00
C TRP A 187 18.48 21.70 21.17
N GLN A 188 19.76 21.60 21.41
CA GLN A 188 20.66 22.75 21.55
C GLN A 188 20.78 23.61 20.28
N TYR A 189 20.43 23.05 19.13
CA TYR A 189 20.45 23.74 17.85
C TYR A 189 19.07 24.26 17.41
N ASP A 190 18.01 24.01 18.19
CA ASP A 190 16.68 24.56 17.95
C ASP A 190 16.65 26.07 18.26
N GLN A 191 16.92 26.90 17.25
CA GLN A 191 17.00 28.36 17.40
C GLN A 191 15.65 29.01 17.59
N ASN A 192 14.67 28.55 16.83
CA ASN A 192 13.33 29.14 16.80
C ASN A 192 12.46 28.66 17.96
N ARG A 193 12.89 27.61 18.66
CA ARG A 193 12.22 26.97 19.80
C ARG A 193 10.84 26.38 19.44
N ASP A 194 10.74 25.83 18.22
CA ASP A 194 9.52 25.14 17.77
C ASP A 194 9.46 23.68 18.19
N GLY A 195 10.53 23.16 18.80
CA GLY A 195 10.66 21.79 19.27
C GLY A 195 11.23 20.85 18.19
N THR A 196 11.69 21.38 17.08
CA THR A 196 12.28 20.61 15.97
C THR A 196 13.61 21.23 15.56
N THR A 197 14.71 20.54 15.67
CA THR A 197 15.99 20.98 15.16
C THR A 197 16.13 20.59 13.69
N THR A 198 15.95 21.53 12.79
CA THR A 198 16.08 21.30 11.35
C THR A 198 17.55 21.27 10.92
N TRP A 199 17.83 20.68 9.74
CA TRP A 199 19.19 20.68 9.21
C TRP A 199 19.70 22.11 8.91
N GLN A 200 18.82 23.04 8.53
CA GLN A 200 19.18 24.44 8.30
C GLN A 200 19.64 25.13 9.57
N GLU A 201 19.07 24.80 10.71
CA GLU A 201 19.51 25.33 11.99
C GLU A 201 20.87 24.73 12.39
N ILE A 202 21.09 23.45 12.06
CA ILE A 202 22.41 22.83 12.26
C ILE A 202 23.47 23.49 11.39
N ASP A 203 23.20 23.68 10.09
CA ASP A 203 24.10 24.35 9.17
C ASP A 203 24.46 25.76 9.70
N SER A 204 23.47 26.53 10.13
CA SER A 204 23.69 27.89 10.61
C SER A 204 24.49 27.99 11.91
N GLN A 205 24.41 26.98 12.81
CA GLN A 205 25.00 27.03 14.15
C GLN A 205 26.23 26.16 14.35
N ALA A 206 26.27 25.02 13.70
CA ALA A 206 27.29 23.99 13.89
C ALA A 206 27.93 23.54 12.58
N GLY A 207 27.47 24.10 11.47
CA GLY A 207 28.01 23.93 10.13
C GLY A 207 28.76 25.17 9.64
N ASN A 208 28.76 25.33 8.32
CA ASN A 208 29.45 26.41 7.63
C ASN A 208 28.52 27.53 7.10
N ALA A 209 27.21 27.38 7.29
CA ALA A 209 26.13 28.27 6.86
C ALA A 209 26.13 28.51 5.32
N ASP A 210 26.48 27.50 4.54
CA ASP A 210 26.50 27.59 3.07
C ASP A 210 25.18 27.12 2.41
N GLY A 211 24.24 26.59 3.20
CA GLY A 211 22.95 26.11 2.73
C GLY A 211 23.03 24.74 2.04
N VAL A 212 24.11 24.00 2.24
CA VAL A 212 24.31 22.63 1.78
C VAL A 212 24.40 21.72 3.01
N LEU A 213 23.86 20.54 2.92
CA LEU A 213 23.95 19.55 3.99
C LEU A 213 25.19 18.66 3.74
N ASP A 214 26.30 18.96 4.40
CA ASP A 214 27.58 18.28 4.25
C ASP A 214 27.96 17.40 5.46
N ASP A 215 29.16 16.76 5.41
CA ASP A 215 29.59 15.78 6.40
C ASP A 215 29.43 16.19 7.87
N PRO A 216 29.85 17.37 8.32
CA PRO A 216 29.74 17.74 9.74
C PRO A 216 28.30 17.95 10.21
N GLU A 217 27.40 18.31 9.30
CA GLU A 217 25.98 18.49 9.58
C GLU A 217 25.23 17.16 9.46
N LEU A 218 25.52 16.40 8.38
CA LEU A 218 25.01 15.04 8.19
C LEU A 218 25.26 14.15 9.41
N ALA A 219 26.39 14.34 10.09
CA ALA A 219 26.70 13.61 11.32
C ALA A 219 25.74 13.91 12.49
N LYS A 220 25.00 14.99 12.45
CA LYS A 220 24.06 15.40 13.51
C LYS A 220 22.60 15.05 13.19
N ILE A 221 22.33 14.57 11.98
CA ILE A 221 21.00 14.14 11.56
C ILE A 221 20.72 12.76 12.12
N ASP A 222 19.64 12.63 12.89
CA ASP A 222 19.17 11.35 13.45
C ASP A 222 17.68 11.10 13.18
N VAL A 223 16.96 12.07 12.58
CA VAL A 223 15.55 11.96 12.25
C VAL A 223 15.34 12.31 10.78
N VAL A 224 14.65 11.44 10.07
CA VAL A 224 14.25 11.66 8.66
C VAL A 224 12.74 11.53 8.54
N THR A 225 12.12 12.54 7.95
CA THR A 225 10.70 12.52 7.59
C THR A 225 10.58 12.33 6.09
N LEU A 226 10.03 11.20 5.71
CA LEU A 226 9.77 10.83 4.32
C LEU A 226 8.37 11.29 3.93
N THR A 227 8.25 11.99 2.81
CA THR A 227 6.97 12.39 2.21
C THR A 227 6.94 11.94 0.75
N ILE A 228 5.94 11.13 0.40
CA ILE A 228 5.70 10.66 -0.97
C ILE A 228 4.31 11.13 -1.39
N THR A 229 4.21 11.78 -2.54
CA THR A 229 2.94 12.18 -3.14
C THR A 229 2.75 11.41 -4.44
N LEU A 230 1.65 10.70 -4.52
CA LEU A 230 1.23 9.92 -5.68
C LEU A 230 0.01 10.55 -6.34
N MET A 231 -0.09 10.41 -7.65
CA MET A 231 -1.26 10.80 -8.42
C MET A 231 -2.02 9.56 -8.88
N ASP A 232 -3.32 9.55 -8.65
CA ASP A 232 -4.25 8.51 -9.10
C ASP A 232 -5.36 9.18 -9.90
N GLY A 233 -5.22 9.18 -11.22
CA GLY A 233 -6.10 9.92 -12.10
C GLY A 233 -6.15 11.40 -11.70
N PRO A 234 -7.33 11.94 -11.32
CA PRO A 234 -7.46 13.33 -10.89
C PRO A 234 -7.16 13.55 -9.39
N ARG A 235 -6.82 12.50 -8.64
CA ARG A 235 -6.63 12.56 -7.19
C ARG A 235 -5.17 12.48 -6.83
N THR A 236 -4.80 13.23 -5.80
CA THR A 236 -3.46 13.20 -5.23
C THR A 236 -3.52 12.63 -3.82
N GLN A 237 -2.62 11.71 -3.49
CA GLN A 237 -2.48 11.13 -2.15
C GLN A 237 -1.07 11.35 -1.63
N THR A 238 -0.95 11.78 -0.38
CA THR A 238 0.33 12.02 0.27
C THR A 238 0.50 11.08 1.45
N TYR A 239 1.63 10.40 1.48
CA TYR A 239 2.06 9.51 2.55
C TYR A 239 3.24 10.15 3.25
N GLN A 240 3.16 10.25 4.57
CA GLN A 240 4.24 10.80 5.38
C GLN A 240 4.57 9.84 6.51
N THR A 241 5.85 9.64 6.75
CA THR A 241 6.35 8.87 7.90
C THR A 241 7.65 9.47 8.39
N THR A 242 7.84 9.41 9.72
CA THR A 242 9.08 9.87 10.35
C THR A 242 9.78 8.68 10.96
N THR A 243 11.09 8.61 10.77
CA THR A 243 11.93 7.53 11.29
C THR A 243 13.21 8.08 11.90
N GLY A 244 13.67 7.47 12.99
CA GLY A 244 15.00 7.71 13.52
C GLY A 244 16.03 6.82 12.82
N LEU A 245 17.22 7.37 12.56
CA LEU A 245 18.37 6.61 12.08
C LEU A 245 19.01 5.84 13.24
N ARG A 246 19.56 4.66 12.93
CA ARG A 246 20.26 3.87 13.94
C ARG A 246 21.53 4.61 14.38
N ASN A 247 21.66 4.82 15.68
CA ASN A 247 22.92 5.09 16.36
C ASN A 247 23.59 6.47 16.16
N ARG A 248 22.88 7.52 15.81
CA ARG A 248 23.47 8.84 15.59
C ARG A 248 23.54 9.76 16.82
N ALA A 249 22.71 9.55 17.81
CA ALA A 249 22.57 10.44 18.97
C ALA A 249 23.65 10.26 20.06
N GLN A 250 24.71 9.48 19.84
CA GLN A 250 25.65 9.11 20.89
C GLN A 250 27.08 9.66 20.73
N ASN A 251 27.34 10.54 19.76
CA ASN A 251 28.68 11.15 19.61
C ASN A 251 28.64 12.65 19.78
#